data_dcc93e6d676ab84d3cb3328d5d17025a
#
_entry.id   dcc93e6d676ab84d3cb3328d5d17025a
#
_cell.length_a   1.000
_cell.length_b   1.000
_cell.length_c   1.000
_cell.angle_alpha   90.00
_cell.angle_beta   90.00
_cell.angle_gamma   90.00
#
_symmetry.space_group_name_H-M   'P 1'
#
loop_
_entity.id
_entity.type
_entity.pdbx_description
1 polymer ?
#
loop_
_entity_poly.entity_id
_entity_poly.type
_entity_poly.pdbx_seq_one_letter_code
_entity_poly.pdbx_strand_id
1 'polypeptide(L)'
;ISAFKDSSWGTYEQLEAEGINCLTITGTIVPDETVEDIYTDIENLGKIFKVEDKAAALIADMKASIAETSSMVADKKDEEKPRVFVLDMFKEDQIYTTAAGLESNLIELAGGINTTRKAADSRWFYTSVETLVEANPDIIIINDYGNQSVEDKIAYVTNNPACSDIPAVVNNRFLVVPLVSVMQDIRAASACRTMAEYFYPELFK
;
A
#
# COMPACT_ATOMS: atom_id res chain seq x y z
N ILE A 1 19.12 0.24 1.70
CA ILE A 1 18.22 0.43 2.83
C ILE A 1 18.83 1.48 3.74
N SER A 2 18.04 2.46 4.10
CA SER A 2 18.56 3.65 4.78
C SER A 2 19.01 3.42 6.24
N ALA A 3 18.65 2.29 6.85
CA ALA A 3 18.97 2.01 8.24
C ALA A 3 20.44 1.59 8.44
N PHE A 4 21.01 0.82 7.50
CA PHE A 4 22.38 0.30 7.60
C PHE A 4 23.32 1.07 6.69
N LYS A 5 23.76 2.24 7.14
CA LYS A 5 24.71 3.12 6.45
C LYS A 5 25.52 3.92 7.46
N ASP A 6 26.73 4.35 7.07
CA ASP A 6 27.65 5.09 7.95
C ASP A 6 27.05 6.32 8.62
N SER A 7 26.13 7.01 7.92
CA SER A 7 25.46 8.20 8.45
C SER A 7 24.30 7.93 9.40
N SER A 8 24.05 6.69 9.76
CA SER A 8 22.94 6.26 10.63
C SER A 8 23.46 5.34 11.73
N TRP A 9 23.05 4.07 11.72
CA TRP A 9 23.40 3.07 12.74
C TRP A 9 24.72 2.33 12.46
N GLY A 10 25.38 2.64 11.35
CA GLY A 10 26.51 1.91 10.79
C GLY A 10 26.12 0.99 9.65
N THR A 11 27.08 0.51 8.90
CA THR A 11 26.83 -0.51 7.87
C THR A 11 26.57 -1.87 8.51
N TYR A 12 26.00 -2.80 7.75
CA TYR A 12 25.79 -4.18 8.20
C TYR A 12 27.10 -4.80 8.69
N GLU A 13 28.18 -4.62 7.92
CA GLU A 13 29.51 -5.16 8.23
C GLU A 13 30.10 -4.58 9.52
N GLN A 14 29.89 -3.28 9.76
CA GLN A 14 30.33 -2.62 10.99
C GLN A 14 29.60 -3.19 12.22
N LEU A 15 28.28 -3.37 12.12
CA LEU A 15 27.47 -3.93 13.21
C LEU A 15 27.81 -5.40 13.47
N GLU A 16 27.99 -6.19 12.41
CA GLU A 16 28.40 -7.60 12.52
C GLU A 16 29.78 -7.74 13.18
N ALA A 17 30.73 -6.86 12.86
CA ALA A 17 32.07 -6.85 13.49
C ALA A 17 32.01 -6.59 15.01
N GLU A 18 30.99 -5.86 15.47
CA GLU A 18 30.71 -5.61 16.89
C GLU A 18 29.84 -6.72 17.53
N GLY A 19 29.55 -7.81 16.80
CA GLY A 19 28.75 -8.93 17.28
C GLY A 19 27.26 -8.66 17.34
N ILE A 20 26.79 -7.63 16.63
CA ILE A 20 25.37 -7.27 16.56
C ILE A 20 24.71 -8.01 15.41
N ASN A 21 23.75 -8.87 15.73
CA ASN A 21 22.94 -9.55 14.72
C ASN A 21 21.90 -8.58 14.14
N CYS A 22 21.90 -8.43 12.82
CA CYS A 22 20.98 -7.56 12.12
C CYS A 22 19.94 -8.37 11.36
N LEU A 23 18.69 -7.96 11.45
CA LEU A 23 17.59 -8.46 10.63
C LEU A 23 17.04 -7.32 9.78
N THR A 24 16.89 -7.56 8.49
CA THR A 24 16.17 -6.65 7.60
C THR A 24 14.84 -7.30 7.21
N ILE A 25 13.77 -6.54 7.34
CA ILE A 25 12.44 -6.97 6.90
C ILE A 25 12.44 -7.09 5.37
N THR A 26 11.97 -8.23 4.85
CA THR A 26 11.99 -8.60 3.43
C THR A 26 11.34 -7.53 2.56
N GLY A 27 10.19 -7.04 2.97
CA GLY A 27 9.46 -6.00 2.25
C GLY A 27 10.23 -4.69 2.07
N THR A 28 11.28 -4.41 2.88
CA THR A 28 12.12 -3.21 2.68
C THR A 28 13.16 -3.36 1.58
N ILE A 29 13.47 -4.59 1.16
CA ILE A 29 14.53 -4.89 0.18
C ILE A 29 14.00 -5.38 -1.17
N VAL A 30 12.79 -5.94 -1.23
CA VAL A 30 12.20 -6.37 -2.49
C VAL A 30 11.56 -5.17 -3.21
N PRO A 31 11.73 -5.04 -4.53
CA PRO A 31 11.16 -3.90 -5.27
C PRO A 31 9.63 -3.90 -5.30
N ASP A 32 9.03 -5.08 -5.40
CA ASP A 32 7.58 -5.27 -5.53
C ASP A 32 7.07 -6.20 -4.43
N GLU A 33 6.96 -5.64 -3.24
CA GLU A 33 6.53 -6.33 -2.04
C GLU A 33 5.06 -6.78 -2.13
N THR A 34 4.80 -7.96 -1.60
CA THR A 34 3.47 -8.56 -1.50
C THR A 34 3.16 -9.00 -0.06
N VAL A 35 1.96 -9.47 0.18
CA VAL A 35 1.58 -10.06 1.48
C VAL A 35 2.40 -11.31 1.82
N GLU A 36 2.95 -12.04 0.84
CA GLU A 36 3.80 -13.22 1.08
C GLU A 36 5.13 -12.83 1.75
N ASP A 37 5.64 -11.62 1.47
CA ASP A 37 6.85 -11.09 2.12
C ASP A 37 6.58 -10.81 3.60
N ILE A 38 5.39 -10.34 3.96
CA ILE A 38 4.98 -10.17 5.37
C ILE A 38 4.94 -11.52 6.08
N TYR A 39 4.39 -12.56 5.45
CA TYR A 39 4.36 -13.91 6.05
C TYR A 39 5.76 -14.45 6.28
N THR A 40 6.68 -14.23 5.34
CA THR A 40 8.10 -14.59 5.46
C THR A 40 8.74 -13.86 6.65
N ASP A 41 8.48 -12.58 6.81
CA ASP A 41 9.01 -11.78 7.92
C ASP A 41 8.45 -12.24 9.27
N ILE A 42 7.15 -12.54 9.36
CA ILE A 42 6.51 -13.08 10.57
C ILE A 42 7.12 -14.45 10.92
N GLU A 43 7.32 -15.33 9.93
CA GLU A 43 7.96 -16.64 10.14
C GLU A 43 9.40 -16.49 10.68
N ASN A 44 10.20 -15.60 10.10
CA ASN A 44 11.55 -15.32 10.52
C ASN A 44 11.60 -14.76 11.95
N LEU A 45 10.72 -13.83 12.28
CA LEU A 45 10.58 -13.32 13.65
C LEU A 45 10.15 -14.42 14.61
N GLY A 46 9.23 -15.31 14.20
CA GLY A 46 8.83 -16.49 14.97
C GLY A 46 10.02 -17.35 15.36
N LYS A 47 10.92 -17.66 14.42
CA LYS A 47 12.15 -18.44 14.64
C LYS A 47 13.12 -17.71 15.57
N ILE A 48 13.33 -16.39 15.35
CA ILE A 48 14.28 -15.60 16.18
C ILE A 48 13.82 -15.55 17.64
N PHE A 49 12.54 -15.34 17.87
CA PHE A 49 11.97 -15.24 19.22
C PHE A 49 11.47 -16.57 19.80
N LYS A 50 11.62 -17.68 19.08
CA LYS A 50 11.19 -19.05 19.47
C LYS A 50 9.70 -19.10 19.80
N VAL A 51 8.90 -18.52 18.92
CA VAL A 51 7.43 -18.46 19.03
C VAL A 51 6.76 -18.89 17.70
N GLU A 52 7.31 -19.93 17.08
CA GLU A 52 6.93 -20.40 15.73
C GLU A 52 5.44 -20.75 15.65
N ASP A 53 4.87 -21.35 16.68
CA ASP A 53 3.44 -21.69 16.71
C ASP A 53 2.55 -20.44 16.65
N LYS A 54 2.96 -19.36 17.35
CA LYS A 54 2.23 -18.08 17.30
C LYS A 54 2.36 -17.40 15.94
N ALA A 55 3.56 -17.45 15.35
CA ALA A 55 3.80 -16.93 14.02
C ALA A 55 2.96 -17.68 12.97
N ALA A 56 2.94 -19.01 13.03
CA ALA A 56 2.15 -19.84 12.13
C ALA A 56 0.63 -19.56 12.25
N ALA A 57 0.13 -19.43 13.48
CA ALA A 57 -1.27 -19.08 13.71
C ALA A 57 -1.62 -17.70 13.13
N LEU A 58 -0.79 -16.68 13.38
CA LEU A 58 -0.99 -15.34 12.83
C LEU A 58 -0.99 -15.33 11.30
N ILE A 59 -0.04 -16.03 10.67
CA ILE A 59 0.03 -16.17 9.21
C ILE A 59 -1.24 -16.84 8.67
N ALA A 60 -1.70 -17.92 9.34
CA ALA A 60 -2.91 -18.62 8.92
C ALA A 60 -4.15 -17.72 8.97
N ASP A 61 -4.30 -16.93 10.04
CA ASP A 61 -5.41 -15.99 10.19
C ASP A 61 -5.37 -14.88 9.11
N MET A 62 -4.19 -14.31 8.84
CA MET A 62 -4.02 -13.30 7.79
C MET A 62 -4.35 -13.88 6.40
N LYS A 63 -3.83 -15.08 6.08
CA LYS A 63 -4.11 -15.77 4.82
C LYS A 63 -5.60 -16.05 4.64
N ALA A 64 -6.26 -16.53 5.69
CA ALA A 64 -7.70 -16.80 5.65
C ALA A 64 -8.51 -15.51 5.39
N SER A 65 -8.19 -14.43 6.08
CA SER A 65 -8.85 -13.13 5.90
C SER A 65 -8.68 -12.56 4.48
N ILE A 66 -7.46 -12.61 3.94
CA ILE A 66 -7.19 -12.14 2.58
C ILE A 66 -7.87 -13.04 1.55
N ALA A 67 -7.81 -14.36 1.72
CA ALA A 67 -8.45 -15.31 0.80
C ALA A 67 -9.98 -15.14 0.80
N GLU A 68 -10.61 -14.94 1.96
CA GLU A 68 -12.03 -14.62 2.05
C GLU A 68 -12.36 -13.37 1.25
N THR A 69 -11.64 -12.27 1.51
CA THR A 69 -11.84 -10.99 0.83
C THR A 69 -11.67 -11.11 -0.69
N SER A 70 -10.56 -11.70 -1.14
CA SER A 70 -10.26 -11.84 -2.57
C SER A 70 -11.25 -12.77 -3.27
N SER A 71 -11.77 -13.80 -2.59
CA SER A 71 -12.77 -14.70 -3.18
C SER A 71 -14.10 -13.99 -3.49
N MET A 72 -14.47 -12.99 -2.70
CA MET A 72 -15.71 -12.23 -2.91
C MET A 72 -15.66 -11.36 -4.16
N VAL A 73 -14.47 -10.97 -4.61
CA VAL A 73 -14.26 -10.11 -5.78
C VAL A 73 -13.66 -10.84 -6.98
N ALA A 74 -13.39 -12.15 -6.86
CA ALA A 74 -12.69 -12.94 -7.85
C ALA A 74 -13.39 -13.01 -9.22
N ASP A 75 -14.71 -12.97 -9.25
CA ASP A 75 -15.50 -13.06 -10.48
C ASP A 75 -15.62 -11.72 -11.23
N LYS A 76 -15.07 -10.64 -10.68
CA LYS A 76 -15.09 -9.32 -11.33
C LYS A 76 -14.15 -9.31 -12.53
N LYS A 77 -14.69 -8.96 -13.69
CA LYS A 77 -13.88 -8.76 -14.90
C LYS A 77 -13.11 -7.43 -14.81
N ASP A 78 -12.05 -7.30 -15.59
CA ASP A 78 -11.20 -6.11 -15.54
C ASP A 78 -11.96 -4.81 -15.83
N GLU A 79 -12.96 -4.83 -16.71
CA GLU A 79 -13.82 -3.69 -17.00
C GLU A 79 -14.77 -3.31 -15.86
N GLU A 80 -14.97 -4.19 -14.88
CA GLU A 80 -15.83 -3.96 -13.69
C GLU A 80 -15.01 -3.53 -12.47
N LYS A 81 -13.68 -3.64 -12.54
CA LYS A 81 -12.77 -3.28 -11.44
C LYS A 81 -12.57 -1.78 -11.38
N PRO A 82 -12.70 -1.15 -10.20
CA PRO A 82 -12.44 0.26 -10.07
C PRO A 82 -10.97 0.59 -10.36
N ARG A 83 -10.76 1.67 -11.09
CA ARG A 83 -9.46 2.29 -11.32
C ARG A 83 -9.10 3.09 -10.09
N VAL A 84 -7.98 2.76 -9.47
CA VAL A 84 -7.56 3.33 -8.19
C VAL A 84 -6.26 4.11 -8.37
N PHE A 85 -6.22 5.34 -7.89
CA PHE A 85 -5.00 6.14 -7.79
C PHE A 85 -4.68 6.38 -6.33
N VAL A 86 -3.39 6.29 -5.95
CA VAL A 86 -2.95 6.57 -4.57
C VAL A 86 -2.39 7.99 -4.51
N LEU A 87 -2.92 8.81 -3.62
CA LEU A 87 -2.36 10.11 -3.25
C LEU A 87 -1.74 9.98 -1.85
N ASP A 88 -0.43 9.76 -1.82
CA ASP A 88 0.33 9.63 -0.59
C ASP A 88 0.66 11.00 0.02
N MET A 89 1.27 11.87 -0.77
CA MET A 89 1.53 13.27 -0.45
C MET A 89 1.58 14.09 -1.73
N PHE A 90 1.58 15.41 -1.59
CA PHE A 90 1.80 16.32 -2.70
C PHE A 90 2.86 17.37 -2.36
N LYS A 91 3.53 17.88 -3.37
CA LYS A 91 4.48 18.96 -3.25
C LYS A 91 4.43 19.81 -4.52
N GLU A 92 4.01 21.09 -4.38
CA GLU A 92 3.79 21.97 -5.54
C GLU A 92 2.81 21.29 -6.54
N ASP A 93 3.24 21.08 -7.79
CA ASP A 93 2.42 20.45 -8.85
C ASP A 93 2.66 18.93 -8.96
N GLN A 94 3.31 18.31 -7.98
CA GLN A 94 3.65 16.89 -7.99
C GLN A 94 2.88 16.11 -6.93
N ILE A 95 2.50 14.89 -7.31
CA ILE A 95 1.87 13.91 -6.43
C ILE A 95 2.84 12.76 -6.19
N TYR A 96 3.03 12.37 -4.94
CA TYR A 96 3.75 11.16 -4.58
C TYR A 96 2.78 10.00 -4.56
N THR A 97 3.07 8.95 -5.32
CA THR A 97 2.19 7.80 -5.55
C THR A 97 2.98 6.50 -5.61
N THR A 98 2.29 5.36 -5.67
CA THR A 98 2.92 4.05 -5.69
C THR A 98 2.82 3.35 -7.04
N ALA A 99 3.96 2.87 -7.56
CA ALA A 99 4.02 2.04 -8.78
C ALA A 99 4.09 0.54 -8.48
N ALA A 100 4.44 0.15 -7.25
CA ALA A 100 4.70 -1.23 -6.86
C ALA A 100 4.61 -1.39 -5.33
N GLY A 101 4.82 -2.61 -4.84
CA GLY A 101 4.88 -2.92 -3.42
C GLY A 101 3.53 -3.21 -2.79
N LEU A 102 3.52 -3.28 -1.47
CA LEU A 102 2.40 -3.86 -0.70
C LEU A 102 1.07 -3.17 -0.98
N GLU A 103 1.02 -1.84 -1.02
CA GLU A 103 -0.24 -1.14 -1.26
C GLU A 103 -0.82 -1.45 -2.63
N SER A 104 0.02 -1.51 -3.69
CA SER A 104 -0.41 -1.98 -5.01
C SER A 104 -0.95 -3.41 -4.96
N ASN A 105 -0.28 -4.31 -4.23
CA ASN A 105 -0.72 -5.69 -4.06
C ASN A 105 -2.07 -5.77 -3.31
N LEU A 106 -2.27 -4.95 -2.26
CA LEU A 106 -3.54 -4.90 -1.53
C LEU A 106 -4.69 -4.38 -2.39
N ILE A 107 -4.45 -3.37 -3.23
CA ILE A 107 -5.44 -2.87 -4.20
C ILE A 107 -5.86 -4.00 -5.15
N GLU A 108 -4.91 -4.76 -5.69
CA GLU A 108 -5.16 -5.88 -6.60
C GLU A 108 -5.93 -7.01 -5.89
N LEU A 109 -5.54 -7.39 -4.67
CA LEU A 109 -6.21 -8.41 -3.85
C LEU A 109 -7.64 -7.98 -3.46
N ALA A 110 -7.88 -6.70 -3.31
CA ALA A 110 -9.20 -6.11 -3.06
C ALA A 110 -10.05 -5.96 -4.33
N GLY A 111 -9.55 -6.39 -5.49
CA GLY A 111 -10.25 -6.35 -6.78
C GLY A 111 -10.16 -5.00 -7.50
N GLY A 112 -9.27 -4.09 -7.12
CA GLY A 112 -9.03 -2.83 -7.82
C GLY A 112 -7.88 -2.91 -8.84
N ILE A 113 -7.73 -1.85 -9.63
CA ILE A 113 -6.62 -1.66 -10.57
C ILE A 113 -5.83 -0.43 -10.14
N ASN A 114 -4.59 -0.61 -9.66
CA ASN A 114 -3.70 0.52 -9.43
C ASN A 114 -3.31 1.15 -10.77
N THR A 115 -3.77 2.38 -11.03
CA THR A 115 -3.58 3.08 -12.32
C THR A 115 -2.13 3.47 -12.60
N THR A 116 -1.29 3.49 -11.58
CA THR A 116 0.14 3.78 -11.68
C THR A 116 1.01 2.53 -11.55
N ARG A 117 0.41 1.33 -11.59
CA ARG A 117 1.12 0.05 -11.53
C ARG A 117 2.19 -0.01 -12.61
N LYS A 118 3.45 -0.24 -12.20
CA LYS A 118 4.63 -0.28 -13.09
C LYS A 118 4.94 1.01 -13.86
N ALA A 119 4.42 2.15 -13.41
CA ALA A 119 4.72 3.45 -14.04
C ALA A 119 6.15 3.95 -13.74
N ALA A 120 6.84 3.35 -12.76
CA ALA A 120 8.23 3.63 -12.41
C ALA A 120 8.95 2.35 -11.97
N ASP A 121 10.29 2.35 -12.04
CA ASP A 121 11.14 1.27 -11.50
C ASP A 121 11.20 1.29 -9.97
N SER A 122 10.94 2.45 -9.36
CA SER A 122 10.87 2.61 -7.92
C SER A 122 9.46 2.31 -7.42
N ARG A 123 9.36 1.79 -6.18
CA ARG A 123 8.09 1.49 -5.52
C ARG A 123 7.23 2.74 -5.39
N TRP A 124 7.84 3.84 -4.99
CA TRP A 124 7.22 5.14 -4.79
C TRP A 124 7.91 6.17 -5.70
N PHE A 125 7.13 7.07 -6.30
CA PHE A 125 7.65 8.08 -7.21
C PHE A 125 6.78 9.34 -7.24
N TYR A 126 7.37 10.45 -7.66
CA TYR A 126 6.63 11.66 -7.95
C TYR A 126 6.12 11.64 -9.39
N THR A 127 4.88 12.04 -9.56
CA THR A 127 4.24 12.24 -10.86
C THR A 127 3.52 13.58 -10.89
N SER A 128 3.01 13.97 -12.05
CA SER A 128 2.27 15.22 -12.21
C SER A 128 0.76 15.06 -12.03
N VAL A 129 0.05 16.18 -11.91
CA VAL A 129 -1.43 16.20 -11.90
C VAL A 129 -2.00 15.70 -13.23
N GLU A 130 -1.30 15.96 -14.36
CA GLU A 130 -1.71 15.44 -15.67
C GLU A 130 -1.77 13.92 -15.67
N THR A 131 -0.83 13.24 -15.02
CA THR A 131 -0.85 11.77 -14.88
C THR A 131 -2.09 11.31 -14.11
N LEU A 132 -2.51 12.02 -13.06
CA LEU A 132 -3.75 11.73 -12.34
C LEU A 132 -4.97 11.91 -13.26
N VAL A 133 -5.00 12.98 -14.06
CA VAL A 133 -6.08 13.25 -15.02
C VAL A 133 -6.15 12.17 -16.09
N GLU A 134 -5.02 11.78 -16.68
CA GLU A 134 -4.91 10.70 -17.66
C GLU A 134 -5.30 9.33 -17.07
N ALA A 135 -4.91 9.09 -15.83
CA ALA A 135 -5.29 7.89 -15.09
C ALA A 135 -6.80 7.79 -14.88
N ASN A 136 -7.51 8.91 -14.86
CA ASN A 136 -8.97 9.00 -14.75
C ASN A 136 -9.57 7.99 -13.75
N PRO A 137 -9.17 8.03 -12.46
CA PRO A 137 -9.55 7.01 -11.49
C PRO A 137 -11.01 7.13 -11.03
N ASP A 138 -11.59 5.98 -10.70
CA ASP A 138 -12.90 5.87 -10.04
C ASP A 138 -12.81 6.12 -8.54
N ILE A 139 -11.64 5.89 -7.96
CA ILE A 139 -11.35 6.02 -6.53
C ILE A 139 -9.95 6.60 -6.35
N ILE A 140 -9.82 7.55 -5.42
CA ILE A 140 -8.51 8.01 -4.94
C ILE A 140 -8.33 7.54 -3.50
N ILE A 141 -7.28 6.75 -3.24
CA ILE A 141 -6.86 6.42 -1.89
C ILE A 141 -6.00 7.56 -1.35
N ILE A 142 -6.32 8.01 -0.16
CA ILE A 142 -5.59 9.05 0.57
C ILE A 142 -4.85 8.37 1.72
N ASN A 143 -3.52 8.34 1.67
CA ASN A 143 -2.71 7.83 2.78
C ASN A 143 -2.69 8.85 3.92
N ASP A 144 -3.19 8.45 5.07
CA ASP A 144 -3.24 9.29 6.26
C ASP A 144 -1.96 9.13 7.08
N TYR A 145 -1.09 10.13 7.01
CA TYR A 145 0.13 10.26 7.82
C TYR A 145 0.81 11.62 7.61
N GLY A 146 1.80 11.90 8.46
CA GLY A 146 2.69 13.06 8.30
C GLY A 146 2.03 14.39 8.65
N ASN A 147 2.51 15.45 8.02
CA ASN A 147 2.11 16.83 8.31
C ASN A 147 1.05 17.37 7.34
N GLN A 148 0.72 16.63 6.29
CA GLN A 148 -0.37 16.99 5.37
C GLN A 148 -1.63 16.28 5.84
N SER A 149 -2.65 17.05 6.19
CA SER A 149 -3.93 16.49 6.62
C SER A 149 -4.65 15.78 5.46
N VAL A 150 -5.56 14.90 5.79
CA VAL A 150 -6.46 14.25 4.81
C VAL A 150 -7.25 15.30 4.04
N GLU A 151 -7.73 16.33 4.75
CA GLU A 151 -8.47 17.45 4.17
C GLU A 151 -7.63 18.23 3.16
N ASP A 152 -6.36 18.50 3.46
CA ASP A 152 -5.45 19.19 2.53
C ASP A 152 -5.20 18.36 1.29
N LYS A 153 -5.02 17.04 1.41
CA LYS A 153 -4.81 16.12 0.29
C LYS A 153 -6.06 16.05 -0.61
N ILE A 154 -7.25 15.97 -0.03
CA ILE A 154 -8.50 16.01 -0.79
C ILE A 154 -8.67 17.38 -1.45
N ALA A 155 -8.44 18.47 -0.72
CA ALA A 155 -8.56 19.84 -1.24
C ALA A 155 -7.58 20.10 -2.40
N TYR A 156 -6.37 19.53 -2.36
CA TYR A 156 -5.39 19.63 -3.44
C TYR A 156 -5.95 19.15 -4.79
N VAL A 157 -6.72 18.06 -4.77
CA VAL A 157 -7.34 17.50 -5.98
C VAL A 157 -8.64 18.21 -6.32
N THR A 158 -9.53 18.42 -5.34
CA THR A 158 -10.87 18.97 -5.58
C THR A 158 -10.85 20.45 -5.96
N ASN A 159 -9.85 21.22 -5.51
CA ASN A 159 -9.70 22.63 -5.88
C ASN A 159 -8.91 22.83 -7.18
N ASN A 160 -8.36 21.76 -7.77
CA ASN A 160 -7.64 21.86 -9.04
C ASN A 160 -8.62 21.73 -10.21
N PRO A 161 -8.79 22.79 -11.04
CA PRO A 161 -9.73 22.74 -12.18
C PRO A 161 -9.46 21.61 -13.17
N ALA A 162 -8.20 21.19 -13.33
CA ALA A 162 -7.83 20.08 -14.21
C ALA A 162 -8.41 18.73 -13.75
N CYS A 163 -8.71 18.59 -12.46
CA CYS A 163 -9.24 17.36 -11.87
C CYS A 163 -10.77 17.31 -11.81
N SER A 164 -11.46 18.38 -12.23
CA SER A 164 -12.92 18.53 -12.05
C SER A 164 -13.76 17.41 -12.68
N ASP A 165 -13.27 16.79 -13.74
CA ASP A 165 -14.00 15.76 -14.48
C ASP A 165 -13.59 14.32 -14.10
N ILE A 166 -12.62 14.16 -13.19
CA ILE A 166 -12.19 12.85 -12.71
C ILE A 166 -13.34 12.18 -11.95
N PRO A 167 -13.73 10.92 -12.29
CA PRO A 167 -14.87 10.24 -11.65
C PRO A 167 -14.78 10.21 -10.12
N ALA A 168 -13.59 9.97 -9.57
CA ALA A 168 -13.36 9.99 -8.13
C ALA A 168 -13.68 11.36 -7.49
N VAL A 169 -13.37 12.45 -8.19
CA VAL A 169 -13.65 13.83 -7.73
C VAL A 169 -15.14 14.15 -7.85
N VAL A 170 -15.71 13.89 -9.02
CA VAL A 170 -17.14 14.13 -9.31
C VAL A 170 -18.05 13.40 -8.31
N ASN A 171 -17.70 12.16 -7.98
CA ASN A 171 -18.50 11.30 -7.11
C ASN A 171 -18.05 11.32 -5.64
N ASN A 172 -17.07 12.17 -5.28
CA ASN A 172 -16.50 12.26 -3.95
C ASN A 172 -16.02 10.89 -3.41
N ARG A 173 -15.35 10.09 -4.26
CA ARG A 173 -14.88 8.75 -3.91
C ARG A 173 -13.43 8.76 -3.44
N PHE A 174 -13.24 9.20 -2.20
CA PHE A 174 -11.96 9.20 -1.51
C PHE A 174 -11.95 8.16 -0.39
N LEU A 175 -11.02 7.20 -0.44
CA LEU A 175 -10.81 6.21 0.62
C LEU A 175 -9.61 6.64 1.45
N VAL A 176 -9.82 6.94 2.72
CA VAL A 176 -8.74 7.28 3.65
C VAL A 176 -8.19 6.00 4.28
N VAL A 177 -6.88 5.80 4.15
CA VAL A 177 -6.19 4.62 4.71
C VAL A 177 -4.99 5.08 5.55
N PRO A 178 -4.89 4.66 6.82
CA PRO A 178 -3.69 4.92 7.60
C PRO A 178 -2.47 4.28 6.91
N LEU A 179 -1.42 5.05 6.61
CA LEU A 179 -0.24 4.56 5.88
C LEU A 179 0.34 3.29 6.52
N VAL A 180 0.37 3.22 7.84
CA VAL A 180 0.87 2.04 8.57
C VAL A 180 0.13 0.74 8.23
N SER A 181 -1.09 0.80 7.71
CA SER A 181 -1.90 -0.38 7.35
C SER A 181 -1.57 -0.92 5.95
N VAL A 182 -0.86 -0.15 5.14
CA VAL A 182 -0.41 -0.52 3.79
C VAL A 182 1.12 -0.63 3.68
N MET A 183 1.79 -0.63 4.83
CA MET A 183 3.20 -0.94 4.98
C MET A 183 3.38 -2.39 5.50
N GLN A 184 4.62 -2.80 5.78
CA GLN A 184 4.97 -4.13 6.31
C GLN A 184 4.37 -4.35 7.71
N ASP A 185 3.08 -4.66 7.76
CA ASP A 185 2.33 -4.74 9.01
C ASP A 185 1.25 -5.83 8.98
N ILE A 186 0.93 -6.37 10.15
CA ILE A 186 -0.16 -7.35 10.32
C ILE A 186 -1.54 -6.80 9.95
N ARG A 187 -1.69 -5.47 9.90
CA ARG A 187 -2.93 -4.78 9.48
C ARG A 187 -3.19 -4.87 7.97
N ALA A 188 -2.24 -5.37 7.17
CA ALA A 188 -2.41 -5.53 5.73
C ALA A 188 -3.68 -6.32 5.37
N ALA A 189 -4.01 -7.38 6.12
CA ALA A 189 -5.22 -8.16 5.89
C ALA A 189 -6.50 -7.33 6.10
N SER A 190 -6.56 -6.53 7.17
CA SER A 190 -7.70 -5.64 7.42
C SER A 190 -7.77 -4.48 6.42
N ALA A 191 -6.62 -3.96 5.97
CA ALA A 191 -6.59 -2.93 4.93
C ALA A 191 -7.12 -3.47 3.60
N CYS A 192 -6.75 -4.69 3.20
CA CYS A 192 -7.31 -5.36 2.03
C CYS A 192 -8.84 -5.46 2.12
N ARG A 193 -9.36 -5.88 3.27
CA ARG A 193 -10.81 -5.97 3.52
C ARG A 193 -11.48 -4.60 3.42
N THR A 194 -10.93 -3.57 4.06
CA THR A 194 -11.45 -2.20 4.01
C THR A 194 -11.49 -1.66 2.57
N MET A 195 -10.45 -1.91 1.78
CA MET A 195 -10.43 -1.53 0.36
C MET A 195 -11.54 -2.24 -0.41
N ALA A 196 -11.68 -3.56 -0.27
CA ALA A 196 -12.70 -4.33 -0.98
C ALA A 196 -14.14 -3.90 -0.60
N GLU A 197 -14.40 -3.64 0.68
CA GLU A 197 -15.69 -3.09 1.16
C GLU A 197 -16.01 -1.72 0.56
N TYR A 198 -15.00 -0.88 0.39
CA TYR A 198 -15.17 0.43 -0.25
C TYR A 198 -15.35 0.32 -1.77
N PHE A 199 -14.65 -0.61 -2.40
CA PHE A 199 -14.74 -0.84 -3.85
C PHE A 199 -16.09 -1.44 -4.24
N TYR A 200 -16.60 -2.37 -3.45
CA TYR A 200 -17.79 -3.20 -3.72
C TYR A 200 -18.72 -3.29 -2.50
N PRO A 201 -19.30 -2.17 -2.04
CA PRO A 201 -20.11 -2.17 -0.81
C PRO A 201 -21.33 -3.12 -0.87
N GLU A 202 -21.77 -3.50 -2.07
CA GLU A 202 -22.87 -4.43 -2.27
C GLU A 202 -22.51 -5.89 -1.94
N LEU A 203 -21.22 -6.27 -2.00
CA LEU A 203 -20.75 -7.64 -1.72
C LEU A 203 -20.52 -7.91 -0.23
N PHE A 204 -20.45 -6.87 0.58
CA PHE A 204 -20.08 -6.95 2.01
C PHE A 204 -21.22 -6.52 2.96
N LYS A 205 -22.46 -6.79 2.56
CA LYS A 205 -23.68 -6.48 3.36
C LYS A 205 -24.05 -7.61 4.29
#